data_ef793707d042b5c03f5e49b253ae6162
#
_entry.id   ef793707d042b5c03f5e49b253ae6162
#
_cell.length_a   1.000
_cell.length_b   1.000
_cell.length_c   1.000
_cell.angle_alpha   90.00
_cell.angle_beta   90.00
_cell.angle_gamma   90.00
#
_symmetry.space_group_name_H-M   'P 1'
#
loop_
_entity.id
_entity.type
_entity.pdbx_description
1 polymer ?
#
loop_
_entity_poly.entity_id
_entity_poly.type
_entity_poly.pdbx_seq_one_letter_code
_entity_poly.pdbx_strand_id
1 'polypeptide(L)'
;GTVILDELGEEEIATGHMIVYTSADSVLQICGNEETFGLDELYRCCEIAREITMKDEWKVGRVIARPYVGKKKGEFKRTSNRHDYALKPFGRTALNVLKDAGYDVISVGKIYDIFDGEGITESNRSKSSVHGMEQTIEIAQRDFTGLCFVNLVDFDALWGHRRNVTGYAQELERFDVKLGELLEVLKEDDLLIITADHGNDPTY
;
A
#
# COMPACT_ATOMS: atom_id res chain seq x y z
N GLY A 1 -11.31 8.12 -9.27
CA GLY A 1 -10.36 7.55 -10.19
C GLY A 1 -10.85 7.06 -11.54
N THR A 2 -12.11 6.69 -11.78
CA THR A 2 -12.60 6.29 -13.11
C THR A 2 -13.08 7.45 -13.97
N VAL A 3 -13.43 8.59 -13.39
CA VAL A 3 -13.88 9.79 -14.10
C VAL A 3 -12.87 10.23 -15.18
N ILE A 4 -11.58 10.20 -14.87
CA ILE A 4 -10.53 10.57 -15.84
C ILE A 4 -10.47 9.60 -17.03
N LEU A 5 -10.82 8.33 -16.85
CA LEU A 5 -10.91 7.36 -17.94
C LEU A 5 -12.11 7.65 -18.84
N ASP A 6 -13.24 8.06 -18.26
CA ASP A 6 -14.43 8.47 -19.02
C ASP A 6 -14.21 9.75 -19.81
N GLU A 7 -13.24 10.58 -19.43
CA GLU A 7 -12.89 11.81 -20.15
C GLU A 7 -11.82 11.57 -21.23
N LEU A 8 -10.79 10.79 -20.95
CA LEU A 8 -9.60 10.69 -21.79
C LEU A 8 -9.35 9.29 -22.38
N GLY A 9 -10.09 8.26 -21.95
CA GLY A 9 -9.81 6.88 -22.34
C GLY A 9 -10.01 6.60 -23.83
N GLU A 10 -11.00 7.23 -24.48
CA GLU A 10 -11.20 7.07 -25.93
C GLU A 10 -10.10 7.76 -26.73
N GLU A 11 -9.60 8.90 -26.27
CA GLU A 11 -8.46 9.60 -26.88
C GLU A 11 -7.17 8.78 -26.72
N GLU A 12 -6.92 8.22 -25.53
CA GLU A 12 -5.77 7.35 -25.29
C GLU A 12 -5.77 6.14 -26.23
N ILE A 13 -6.92 5.46 -26.37
CA ILE A 13 -7.06 4.32 -27.30
C ILE A 13 -6.80 4.72 -28.75
N ALA A 14 -7.28 5.90 -29.16
CA ALA A 14 -7.15 6.37 -30.55
C ALA A 14 -5.74 6.87 -30.87
N THR A 15 -5.03 7.45 -29.92
CA THR A 15 -3.73 8.13 -30.13
C THR A 15 -2.54 7.35 -29.62
N GLY A 16 -2.73 6.46 -28.66
CA GLY A 16 -1.65 5.79 -27.93
C GLY A 16 -0.96 6.70 -26.90
N HIS A 17 -1.54 7.86 -26.58
CA HIS A 17 -1.04 8.75 -25.54
C HIS A 17 -1.48 8.26 -24.17
N MET A 18 -0.52 8.07 -23.24
CA MET A 18 -0.84 7.65 -21.88
C MET A 18 -1.54 8.77 -21.09
N ILE A 19 -2.43 8.40 -20.19
CA ILE A 19 -3.07 9.34 -19.27
C ILE A 19 -2.20 9.45 -18.00
N VAL A 20 -1.69 10.65 -17.72
CA VAL A 20 -0.87 10.94 -16.54
C VAL A 20 -1.62 11.89 -15.61
N TYR A 21 -1.72 11.54 -14.33
CA TYR A 21 -2.38 12.37 -13.33
C TYR A 21 -1.79 12.15 -11.94
N THR A 22 -2.12 13.04 -11.02
CA THR A 22 -1.74 12.96 -9.61
C THR A 22 -2.97 12.93 -8.71
N SER A 23 -2.78 12.69 -7.44
CA SER A 23 -3.78 12.81 -6.38
C SER A 23 -3.23 13.68 -5.24
N ALA A 24 -3.98 13.80 -4.15
CA ALA A 24 -3.55 14.60 -2.99
C ALA A 24 -2.24 14.08 -2.36
N ASP A 25 -1.97 12.79 -2.51
CA ASP A 25 -0.71 12.20 -2.06
C ASP A 25 0.42 12.50 -3.05
N SER A 26 1.68 12.38 -2.60
CA SER A 26 2.87 12.52 -3.45
C SER A 26 3.04 11.30 -4.38
N VAL A 27 2.14 11.17 -5.35
CA VAL A 27 2.10 10.06 -6.30
C VAL A 27 1.93 10.55 -7.74
N LEU A 28 2.60 9.88 -8.67
CA LEU A 28 2.41 10.02 -10.11
C LEU A 28 1.69 8.76 -10.61
N GLN A 29 0.54 8.92 -11.22
CA GLN A 29 -0.26 7.81 -11.73
C GLN A 29 -0.28 7.83 -13.25
N ILE A 30 0.00 6.69 -13.88
CA ILE A 30 0.02 6.50 -15.32
C ILE A 30 -0.99 5.43 -15.68
N CYS A 31 -1.94 5.77 -16.55
CA CYS A 31 -2.91 4.80 -17.08
C CYS A 31 -2.55 4.41 -18.50
N GLY A 32 -2.82 3.16 -18.83
CA GLY A 32 -2.78 2.62 -20.16
C GLY A 32 -3.83 1.51 -20.30
N ASN A 33 -4.47 1.47 -21.46
CA ASN A 33 -5.40 0.38 -21.79
C ASN A 33 -4.62 -0.89 -22.11
N GLU A 34 -4.95 -2.00 -21.44
CA GLU A 34 -4.20 -3.25 -21.60
C GLU A 34 -4.27 -3.83 -23.02
N GLU A 35 -5.38 -3.58 -23.73
CA GLU A 35 -5.60 -4.14 -25.07
C GLU A 35 -4.93 -3.33 -26.18
N THR A 36 -4.83 -2.00 -26.02
CA THR A 36 -4.36 -1.08 -27.07
C THR A 36 -2.98 -0.51 -26.78
N PHE A 37 -2.71 -0.06 -25.57
CA PHE A 37 -1.40 0.45 -25.14
C PHE A 37 -0.46 -0.71 -24.77
N GLY A 38 -0.98 -1.73 -24.13
CA GLY A 38 -0.24 -2.90 -23.67
C GLY A 38 0.29 -2.74 -22.25
N LEU A 39 0.20 -3.84 -21.50
CA LEU A 39 0.59 -3.87 -20.08
C LEU A 39 2.10 -3.70 -19.89
N ASP A 40 2.91 -4.39 -20.69
CA ASP A 40 4.37 -4.31 -20.63
C ASP A 40 4.89 -2.91 -20.96
N GLU A 41 4.27 -2.25 -21.95
CA GLU A 41 4.62 -0.89 -22.31
C GLU A 41 4.24 0.11 -21.22
N LEU A 42 3.08 -0.08 -20.56
CA LEU A 42 2.69 0.71 -19.40
C LEU A 42 3.72 0.58 -18.26
N TYR A 43 4.16 -0.63 -17.97
CA TYR A 43 5.17 -0.87 -16.94
C TYR A 43 6.51 -0.23 -17.31
N ARG A 44 6.96 -0.38 -18.56
CA ARG A 44 8.17 0.27 -19.05
C ARG A 44 8.11 1.80 -18.91
N CYS A 45 6.97 2.41 -19.25
CA CYS A 45 6.77 3.85 -19.06
C CYS A 45 6.82 4.26 -17.59
N CYS A 46 6.26 3.45 -16.68
CA CYS A 46 6.31 3.69 -15.25
C CYS A 46 7.74 3.58 -14.70
N GLU A 47 8.54 2.64 -15.17
CA GLU A 47 9.96 2.50 -14.81
C GLU A 47 10.76 3.74 -15.23
N ILE A 48 10.59 4.21 -16.46
CA ILE A 48 11.21 5.45 -16.95
C ILE A 48 10.77 6.65 -16.09
N ALA A 49 9.46 6.76 -15.81
CA ALA A 49 8.95 7.82 -14.95
C ALA A 49 9.53 7.74 -13.53
N ARG A 50 9.72 6.50 -13.00
CA ARG A 50 10.37 6.28 -11.70
C ARG A 50 11.81 6.77 -11.71
N GLU A 51 12.59 6.45 -12.74
CA GLU A 51 13.97 6.93 -12.89
C GLU A 51 14.05 8.47 -12.93
N ILE A 52 13.19 9.10 -13.72
CA ILE A 52 13.13 10.57 -13.83
C ILE A 52 12.79 11.19 -12.47
N THR A 53 11.80 10.64 -11.78
CA THR A 53 11.29 11.15 -10.50
C THR A 53 12.14 10.74 -9.28
N MET A 54 13.29 10.12 -9.49
CA MET A 54 14.32 9.94 -8.45
C MET A 54 15.15 11.21 -8.21
N LYS A 55 15.18 12.14 -9.16
CA LYS A 55 15.88 13.43 -8.99
C LYS A 55 15.18 14.26 -7.92
N ASP A 56 15.97 14.92 -7.06
CA ASP A 56 15.44 15.65 -5.90
C ASP A 56 14.40 16.72 -6.27
N GLU A 57 14.56 17.37 -7.41
CA GLU A 57 13.62 18.38 -7.92
C GLU A 57 12.23 17.84 -8.25
N TRP A 58 12.15 16.56 -8.63
CA TRP A 58 10.91 15.93 -9.13
C TRP A 58 10.53 14.66 -8.35
N LYS A 59 11.09 14.53 -7.16
CA LYS A 59 10.90 13.32 -6.34
C LYS A 59 9.45 13.15 -5.91
N VAL A 60 8.83 12.03 -6.31
CA VAL A 60 7.51 11.60 -5.86
C VAL A 60 7.61 10.31 -5.07
N GLY A 61 6.73 10.14 -4.09
CA GLY A 61 6.74 8.96 -3.22
C GLY A 61 6.51 7.65 -3.97
N ARG A 62 5.61 7.67 -4.96
CA ARG A 62 5.30 6.48 -5.80
C ARG A 62 4.98 6.88 -7.22
N VAL A 63 5.42 6.07 -8.18
CA VAL A 63 4.86 6.01 -9.54
C VAL A 63 3.94 4.79 -9.57
N ILE A 64 2.73 4.94 -10.08
CA ILE A 64 1.72 3.87 -10.04
C ILE A 64 1.23 3.58 -11.45
N ALA A 65 1.44 2.36 -11.92
CA ALA A 65 0.79 1.84 -13.11
C ALA A 65 -0.69 1.58 -12.81
N ARG A 66 -1.57 2.16 -13.62
CA ARG A 66 -3.03 2.07 -13.49
C ARG A 66 -3.67 1.49 -14.74
N PRO A 67 -3.45 0.20 -15.03
CA PRO A 67 -4.02 -0.44 -16.20
C PRO A 67 -5.56 -0.50 -16.13
N TYR A 68 -6.17 -0.49 -17.30
CA TYR A 68 -7.61 -0.59 -17.45
C TYR A 68 -7.99 -1.30 -18.76
N VAL A 69 -9.23 -1.74 -18.85
CA VAL A 69 -9.85 -2.33 -20.05
C VAL A 69 -11.13 -1.59 -20.38
N GLY A 70 -11.67 -1.84 -21.58
CA GLY A 70 -12.88 -1.19 -22.11
C GLY A 70 -12.57 -0.39 -23.36
N LYS A 71 -13.60 -0.07 -24.14
CA LYS A 71 -13.44 0.56 -25.47
C LYS A 71 -14.04 1.96 -25.56
N LYS A 72 -14.99 2.30 -24.68
CA LYS A 72 -15.69 3.59 -24.71
C LYS A 72 -16.11 4.02 -23.31
N LYS A 73 -16.49 5.27 -23.20
CA LYS A 73 -17.03 5.88 -21.99
C LYS A 73 -18.13 5.01 -21.35
N GLY A 74 -18.02 4.81 -20.03
CA GLY A 74 -18.94 3.99 -19.24
C GLY A 74 -18.61 2.49 -19.23
N GLU A 75 -17.68 2.01 -20.06
CA GLU A 75 -17.22 0.62 -20.08
C GLU A 75 -15.86 0.44 -19.41
N PHE A 76 -15.13 1.53 -19.15
CA PHE A 76 -13.79 1.48 -18.60
C PHE A 76 -13.75 0.91 -17.19
N LYS A 77 -12.90 -0.10 -16.98
CA LYS A 77 -12.70 -0.76 -15.68
C LYS A 77 -11.22 -0.92 -15.36
N ARG A 78 -10.84 -0.57 -14.14
CA ARG A 78 -9.51 -0.85 -13.61
C ARG A 78 -9.32 -2.36 -13.49
N THR A 79 -8.11 -2.82 -13.83
CA THR A 79 -7.73 -4.21 -13.66
C THR A 79 -6.97 -4.43 -12.36
N SER A 80 -6.72 -5.68 -12.01
CA SER A 80 -5.90 -6.08 -10.87
C SER A 80 -4.40 -5.94 -11.12
N ASN A 81 -3.99 -5.65 -12.36
CA ASN A 81 -2.58 -5.50 -12.78
C ASN A 81 -1.97 -4.14 -12.40
N ARG A 82 -2.53 -3.48 -11.38
CA ARG A 82 -1.91 -2.31 -10.77
C ARG A 82 -0.53 -2.68 -10.23
N HIS A 83 0.46 -1.82 -10.50
CA HIS A 83 1.80 -1.95 -9.95
C HIS A 83 2.30 -0.62 -9.39
N ASP A 84 2.85 -0.63 -8.18
CA ASP A 84 3.35 0.56 -7.49
C ASP A 84 4.88 0.49 -7.45
N TYR A 85 5.53 1.51 -8.05
CA TYR A 85 6.97 1.72 -8.00
C TYR A 85 7.28 2.69 -6.87
N ALA A 86 7.51 2.17 -5.67
CA ALA A 86 7.78 2.96 -4.48
C ALA A 86 9.21 3.54 -4.48
N LEU A 87 9.43 4.58 -3.68
CA LEU A 87 10.76 4.98 -3.29
C LEU A 87 11.29 4.03 -2.24
N LYS A 88 12.48 3.50 -2.47
CA LYS A 88 13.23 2.84 -1.39
C LYS A 88 13.56 3.86 -0.29
N PRO A 89 13.68 3.43 0.97
CA PRO A 89 14.20 4.28 2.03
C PRO A 89 15.54 4.94 1.64
N PHE A 90 15.73 6.21 2.00
CA PHE A 90 16.94 6.99 1.62
C PHE A 90 18.25 6.44 2.20
N GLY A 91 18.17 5.51 3.14
CA GLY A 91 19.32 4.90 3.80
C GLY A 91 18.91 3.69 4.60
N ARG A 92 19.84 3.18 5.38
CA ARG A 92 19.60 2.04 6.26
C ARG A 92 18.55 2.41 7.31
N THR A 93 17.53 1.61 7.40
CA THR A 93 16.49 1.69 8.43
C THR A 93 16.76 0.70 9.57
N ALA A 94 15.99 0.79 10.64
CA ALA A 94 16.02 -0.23 11.69
C ALA A 94 15.75 -1.64 11.16
N LEU A 95 14.90 -1.78 10.11
CA LEU A 95 14.61 -3.06 9.47
C LEU A 95 15.87 -3.69 8.85
N ASN A 96 16.67 -2.87 8.15
CA ASN A 96 17.93 -3.34 7.59
C ASN A 96 18.92 -3.77 8.69
N VAL A 97 19.00 -3.01 9.78
CA VAL A 97 19.90 -3.31 10.90
C VAL A 97 19.54 -4.64 11.57
N LEU A 98 18.26 -4.86 11.82
CA LEU A 98 17.76 -6.11 12.41
C LEU A 98 18.05 -7.30 11.49
N LYS A 99 17.70 -7.19 10.21
CA LYS A 99 17.95 -8.24 9.21
C LYS A 99 19.43 -8.59 9.10
N ASP A 100 20.31 -7.59 9.02
CA ASP A 100 21.76 -7.79 8.91
C ASP A 100 22.35 -8.41 10.20
N ALA A 101 21.72 -8.18 11.34
CA ALA A 101 22.06 -8.81 12.62
C ALA A 101 21.49 -10.24 12.76
N GLY A 102 20.78 -10.75 11.75
CA GLY A 102 20.23 -12.10 11.74
C GLY A 102 18.88 -12.24 12.46
N TYR A 103 18.23 -11.13 12.79
CA TYR A 103 16.89 -11.15 13.37
C TYR A 103 15.81 -11.25 12.29
N ASP A 104 14.67 -11.81 12.66
CA ASP A 104 13.48 -11.81 11.83
C ASP A 104 12.88 -10.40 11.74
N VAL A 105 12.47 -10.03 10.53
CA VAL A 105 11.71 -8.81 10.27
C VAL A 105 10.48 -9.20 9.45
N ILE A 106 9.41 -9.46 10.18
CA ILE A 106 8.14 -9.96 9.64
C ILE A 106 7.22 -8.77 9.40
N SER A 107 6.75 -8.61 8.19
CA SER A 107 5.81 -7.54 7.82
C SER A 107 4.39 -8.08 7.67
N VAL A 108 3.41 -7.32 8.17
CA VAL A 108 1.98 -7.56 7.97
C VAL A 108 1.33 -6.34 7.33
N GLY A 109 0.44 -6.54 6.37
CA GLY A 109 -0.24 -5.47 5.66
C GLY A 109 0.62 -4.82 4.58
N LYS A 110 0.70 -3.49 4.56
CA LYS A 110 1.42 -2.72 3.53
C LYS A 110 2.90 -2.44 3.84
N ILE A 111 3.42 -2.89 4.97
CA ILE A 111 4.80 -2.58 5.38
C ILE A 111 5.82 -2.97 4.30
N TYR A 112 5.66 -4.15 3.69
CA TYR A 112 6.51 -4.56 2.58
C TYR A 112 6.52 -3.55 1.43
N ASP A 113 5.33 -3.09 1.01
CA ASP A 113 5.18 -2.14 -0.09
C ASP A 113 5.69 -0.73 0.28
N ILE A 114 5.57 -0.32 1.55
CA ILE A 114 6.06 0.97 2.06
C ILE A 114 7.58 1.02 2.03
N PHE A 115 8.25 -0.06 2.42
CA PHE A 115 9.70 -0.15 2.46
C PHE A 115 10.32 -0.74 1.19
N ASP A 116 9.51 -1.03 0.15
CA ASP A 116 9.94 -1.69 -1.09
C ASP A 116 10.74 -2.98 -0.81
N GLY A 117 10.29 -3.75 0.20
CA GLY A 117 10.93 -4.99 0.66
C GLY A 117 12.26 -4.82 1.40
N GLU A 118 12.77 -3.58 1.54
CA GLU A 118 14.06 -3.33 2.18
C GLU A 118 14.05 -3.72 3.66
N GLY A 119 14.99 -4.56 4.05
CA GLY A 119 15.16 -5.00 5.42
C GLY A 119 14.12 -6.01 5.92
N ILE A 120 13.23 -6.52 5.07
CA ILE A 120 12.18 -7.48 5.43
C ILE A 120 12.65 -8.91 5.15
N THR A 121 12.36 -9.84 6.07
CA THR A 121 12.68 -11.27 5.94
C THR A 121 11.44 -12.09 5.54
N GLU A 122 10.24 -11.67 5.98
CA GLU A 122 8.97 -12.33 5.68
C GLU A 122 7.86 -11.30 5.44
N SER A 123 6.97 -11.55 4.48
CA SER A 123 5.87 -10.63 4.14
C SER A 123 4.52 -11.33 4.14
N ASN A 124 3.57 -10.78 4.90
CA ASN A 124 2.20 -11.27 5.05
C ASN A 124 1.22 -10.18 4.61
N ARG A 125 0.67 -10.29 3.41
CA ARG A 125 -0.34 -9.33 2.92
C ARG A 125 -1.68 -9.57 3.59
N SER A 126 -2.26 -8.52 4.16
CA SER A 126 -3.60 -8.57 4.76
C SER A 126 -4.68 -8.11 3.78
N LYS A 127 -5.88 -8.67 3.93
CA LYS A 127 -7.08 -8.29 3.16
C LYS A 127 -7.92 -7.24 3.86
N SER A 128 -7.75 -7.11 5.18
CA SER A 128 -8.44 -6.16 6.07
C SER A 128 -7.61 -5.96 7.33
N SER A 129 -7.96 -4.98 8.16
CA SER A 129 -7.32 -4.80 9.48
C SER A 129 -7.55 -6.00 10.40
N VAL A 130 -8.75 -6.57 10.40
CA VAL A 130 -9.05 -7.79 11.18
C VAL A 130 -8.16 -8.94 10.74
N HIS A 131 -8.05 -9.20 9.43
CA HIS A 131 -7.16 -10.24 8.90
C HIS A 131 -5.68 -9.97 9.24
N GLY A 132 -5.25 -8.69 9.24
CA GLY A 132 -3.91 -8.32 9.70
C GLY A 132 -3.66 -8.64 11.16
N MET A 133 -4.66 -8.42 12.04
CA MET A 133 -4.57 -8.81 13.44
C MET A 133 -4.55 -10.33 13.62
N GLU A 134 -5.34 -11.09 12.86
CA GLU A 134 -5.31 -12.56 12.89
C GLU A 134 -3.92 -13.09 12.51
N GLN A 135 -3.33 -12.59 11.44
CA GLN A 135 -1.95 -12.92 11.05
C GLN A 135 -0.94 -12.54 12.16
N THR A 136 -1.13 -11.40 12.81
CA THR A 136 -0.25 -10.96 13.91
C THR A 136 -0.35 -11.90 15.11
N ILE A 137 -1.54 -12.35 15.48
CA ILE A 137 -1.77 -13.32 16.55
C ILE A 137 -1.10 -14.67 16.20
N GLU A 138 -1.25 -15.14 14.97
CA GLU A 138 -0.58 -16.36 14.50
C GLU A 138 0.95 -16.24 14.55
N ILE A 139 1.50 -15.08 14.16
CA ILE A 139 2.95 -14.80 14.23
C ILE A 139 3.43 -14.76 15.69
N ALA A 140 2.68 -14.13 16.59
CA ALA A 140 3.04 -14.05 18.02
C ALA A 140 3.13 -15.42 18.70
N GLN A 141 2.40 -16.42 18.21
CA GLN A 141 2.48 -17.81 18.70
C GLN A 141 3.70 -18.57 18.15
N ARG A 142 4.37 -18.04 17.15
CA ARG A 142 5.56 -18.67 16.57
C ARG A 142 6.79 -18.44 17.46
N ASP A 143 7.79 -19.27 17.24
CA ASP A 143 9.10 -19.06 17.84
C ASP A 143 9.99 -18.25 16.87
N PHE A 144 10.14 -16.93 17.12
CA PHE A 144 11.01 -16.05 16.37
C PHE A 144 11.61 -14.99 17.30
N THR A 145 12.72 -14.40 16.91
CA THR A 145 13.33 -13.27 17.62
C THR A 145 13.57 -12.14 16.62
N GLY A 146 12.93 -11.01 16.83
CA GLY A 146 13.02 -9.88 15.91
C GLY A 146 11.85 -8.90 16.00
N LEU A 147 11.39 -8.42 14.89
CA LEU A 147 10.32 -7.43 14.76
C LEU A 147 9.17 -7.96 13.90
N CYS A 148 7.96 -7.97 14.43
CA CYS A 148 6.75 -8.05 13.63
C CYS A 148 6.18 -6.63 13.45
N PHE A 149 6.26 -6.10 12.23
CA PHE A 149 5.78 -4.75 11.92
C PHE A 149 4.46 -4.83 11.17
N VAL A 150 3.41 -4.30 11.78
CA VAL A 150 2.02 -4.43 11.32
C VAL A 150 1.45 -3.10 10.89
N ASN A 151 0.80 -3.05 9.73
CA ASN A 151 0.03 -1.89 9.27
C ASN A 151 -1.43 -2.29 9.05
N LEU A 152 -2.34 -1.68 9.82
CA LEU A 152 -3.78 -1.90 9.76
C LEU A 152 -4.44 -0.80 8.92
N VAL A 153 -4.78 -1.12 7.68
CA VAL A 153 -5.05 -0.15 6.61
C VAL A 153 -6.46 0.42 6.63
N ASP A 154 -7.44 -0.32 7.20
CA ASP A 154 -8.87 0.00 7.04
C ASP A 154 -9.28 1.29 7.75
N PHE A 155 -8.60 1.64 8.85
CA PHE A 155 -8.82 2.90 9.57
C PHE A 155 -8.74 4.11 8.63
N ASP A 156 -7.71 4.13 7.80
CA ASP A 156 -7.49 5.18 6.81
C ASP A 156 -8.30 4.95 5.53
N ALA A 157 -8.08 3.81 4.87
CA ALA A 157 -8.57 3.56 3.51
C ALA A 157 -10.09 3.41 3.41
N LEU A 158 -10.75 2.83 4.41
CA LEU A 158 -12.21 2.60 4.39
C LEU A 158 -12.99 3.63 5.18
N TRP A 159 -12.43 4.13 6.27
CA TRP A 159 -13.20 4.93 7.22
C TRP A 159 -12.74 6.39 7.28
N GLY A 160 -11.42 6.64 7.39
CA GLY A 160 -10.85 7.97 7.49
C GLY A 160 -11.07 8.80 6.23
N HIS A 161 -10.48 8.42 5.11
CA HIS A 161 -10.63 9.12 3.82
C HIS A 161 -12.08 9.22 3.33
N ARG A 162 -12.95 8.34 3.77
CA ARG A 162 -14.39 8.36 3.42
C ARG A 162 -15.25 9.09 4.43
N ARG A 163 -14.64 9.64 5.47
CA ARG A 163 -15.33 10.37 6.55
C ARG A 163 -16.49 9.58 7.17
N ASN A 164 -16.28 8.28 7.36
CA ASN A 164 -17.26 7.39 7.95
C ASN A 164 -16.97 7.21 9.45
N VAL A 165 -17.50 8.13 10.27
CA VAL A 165 -17.30 8.15 11.73
C VAL A 165 -17.74 6.84 12.39
N THR A 166 -18.92 6.35 12.01
CA THR A 166 -19.46 5.10 12.56
C THR A 166 -18.59 3.91 12.21
N GLY A 167 -18.14 3.82 10.95
CA GLY A 167 -17.22 2.76 10.49
C GLY A 167 -15.89 2.80 11.22
N TYR A 168 -15.35 4.00 11.46
CA TYR A 168 -14.11 4.18 12.21
C TYR A 168 -14.25 3.71 13.67
N ALA A 169 -15.33 4.09 14.35
CA ALA A 169 -15.62 3.64 15.71
C ALA A 169 -15.78 2.12 15.80
N GLN A 170 -16.53 1.52 14.87
CA GLN A 170 -16.67 0.06 14.81
C GLN A 170 -15.35 -0.67 14.53
N GLU A 171 -14.45 -0.05 13.76
CA GLU A 171 -13.12 -0.63 13.52
C GLU A 171 -12.25 -0.60 14.79
N LEU A 172 -12.36 0.46 15.61
CA LEU A 172 -11.71 0.50 16.93
C LEU A 172 -12.23 -0.61 17.84
N GLU A 173 -13.53 -0.84 17.88
CA GLU A 173 -14.13 -1.94 18.67
C GLU A 173 -13.63 -3.32 18.19
N ARG A 174 -13.54 -3.53 16.87
CA ARG A 174 -13.00 -4.78 16.31
C ARG A 174 -11.50 -4.95 16.64
N PHE A 175 -10.75 -3.86 16.54
CA PHE A 175 -9.34 -3.85 16.92
C PHE A 175 -9.16 -4.19 18.39
N ASP A 176 -9.95 -3.61 19.29
CA ASP A 176 -9.91 -3.84 20.72
C ASP A 176 -10.12 -5.32 21.08
N VAL A 177 -11.10 -5.97 20.45
CA VAL A 177 -11.33 -7.41 20.59
C VAL A 177 -10.09 -8.21 20.17
N LYS A 178 -9.54 -7.91 19.00
CA LYS A 178 -8.35 -8.62 18.49
C LYS A 178 -7.09 -8.29 19.28
N LEU A 179 -7.00 -7.09 19.85
CA LEU A 179 -5.92 -6.75 20.79
C LEU A 179 -5.99 -7.60 22.05
N GLY A 180 -7.19 -7.83 22.60
CA GLY A 180 -7.38 -8.75 23.72
C GLY A 180 -6.85 -10.15 23.41
N GLU A 181 -7.21 -10.70 22.24
CA GLU A 181 -6.72 -12.02 21.80
C GLU A 181 -5.17 -12.02 21.61
N LEU A 182 -4.59 -10.94 21.10
CA LEU A 182 -3.13 -10.81 20.96
C LEU A 182 -2.43 -10.81 22.32
N LEU A 183 -2.96 -10.04 23.28
CA LEU A 183 -2.38 -9.93 24.63
C LEU A 183 -2.36 -11.27 25.37
N GLU A 184 -3.29 -12.19 25.09
CA GLU A 184 -3.33 -13.52 25.68
C GLU A 184 -2.20 -14.44 25.17
N VAL A 185 -1.65 -14.18 23.98
CA VAL A 185 -0.62 -15.03 23.35
C VAL A 185 0.79 -14.44 23.42
N LEU A 186 0.93 -13.17 23.80
CA LEU A 186 2.24 -12.54 23.99
C LEU A 186 3.02 -13.22 25.13
N LYS A 187 4.32 -13.37 24.92
CA LYS A 187 5.25 -13.94 25.89
C LYS A 187 5.74 -12.85 26.88
N GLU A 188 6.30 -13.25 28.00
CA GLU A 188 6.75 -12.33 29.04
C GLU A 188 7.86 -11.37 28.59
N ASP A 189 8.65 -11.77 27.59
CA ASP A 189 9.74 -11.00 26.99
C ASP A 189 9.36 -10.26 25.71
N ASP A 190 8.09 -10.33 25.28
CA ASP A 190 7.61 -9.56 24.15
C ASP A 190 7.32 -8.11 24.51
N LEU A 191 7.65 -7.18 23.60
CA LEU A 191 7.29 -5.78 23.71
C LEU A 191 6.25 -5.43 22.63
N LEU A 192 5.05 -5.04 23.05
CA LEU A 192 4.02 -4.52 22.14
C LEU A 192 4.06 -2.99 22.12
N ILE A 193 4.15 -2.44 20.90
CA ILE A 193 4.04 -0.99 20.64
C ILE A 193 2.85 -0.74 19.71
N ILE A 194 1.89 0.06 20.17
CA ILE A 194 0.74 0.51 19.38
C ILE A 194 0.92 2.00 19.10
N THR A 195 0.90 2.37 17.83
CA THR A 195 1.09 3.75 17.40
C THR A 195 0.27 4.05 16.13
N ALA A 196 0.24 5.29 15.71
CA ALA A 196 -0.26 5.72 14.41
C ALA A 196 0.88 6.35 13.60
N ASP A 197 0.86 6.17 12.28
CA ASP A 197 1.78 6.81 11.35
C ASP A 197 1.38 8.27 11.09
N HIS A 198 0.09 8.60 11.18
CA HIS A 198 -0.46 9.96 11.12
C HIS A 198 -1.83 10.04 11.83
N GLY A 199 -2.27 11.26 12.07
CA GLY A 199 -3.63 11.50 12.55
C GLY A 199 -4.66 11.32 11.43
N ASN A 200 -5.86 10.88 11.80
CA ASN A 200 -7.00 10.80 10.90
C ASN A 200 -8.28 11.14 11.68
N ASP A 201 -8.95 12.22 11.30
CA ASP A 201 -10.22 12.62 11.89
C ASP A 201 -11.35 12.41 10.88
N PRO A 202 -12.18 11.37 11.03
CA PRO A 202 -13.28 11.13 10.11
C PRO A 202 -14.43 12.15 10.22
N THR A 203 -14.37 13.06 11.19
CA THR A 203 -15.40 14.12 11.37
C THR A 203 -15.06 15.41 10.64
N TYR A 204 -13.79 15.58 10.22
CA TYR A 204 -13.28 16.83 9.63
C TYR A 204 -13.00 16.73 8.12
#